data_f6bdf10d74f4bff94f8c71d7db328844
#
_entry.id   f6bdf10d74f4bff94f8c71d7db328844
#
_cell.length_a   1.000
_cell.length_b   1.000
_cell.length_c   1.000
_cell.angle_alpha   90.00
_cell.angle_beta   90.00
_cell.angle_gamma   90.00
#
_symmetry.space_group_name_H-M   'P 1'
#
loop_
_entity.id
_entity.type
_entity.pdbx_description
1 polymer ?
#
loop_
_entity_poly.entity_id
_entity_poly.type
_entity_poly.pdbx_seq_one_letter_code
_entity_poly.pdbx_strand_id
1 'polypeptide(L)'
;MRPTKRLTFLPALLFMVVCAYGQDVHYNYDRSANFAAYKTYQWVDLPGGAVADQLIDQAIKQAVDEQLAQKGLTRVEKNADLYVGYHAGIHEEKSVNLWSTGDGFGGWGVWGGWGSGTVQGETSTISVGTLMVDMYDPGKKQLIWRGGASKTIDLKKDSDKNYKNLQKAMAKLFKNYPPQPNK
;
A
#
# COMPACT_ATOMS: atom_id res chain seq x y z
N MET A 1 66.40 7.44 -0.96
CA MET A 1 65.16 6.83 -1.48
C MET A 1 64.13 6.78 -0.36
N ARG A 2 63.13 7.62 -0.40
CA ARG A 2 62.04 7.62 0.61
C ARG A 2 60.82 6.95 0.01
N PRO A 3 60.15 5.97 0.67
CA PRO A 3 58.93 5.33 0.13
C PRO A 3 57.72 6.22 0.36
N THR A 4 57.03 6.59 -0.69
CA THR A 4 55.73 7.27 -0.69
C THR A 4 54.63 6.33 -0.29
N LYS A 5 54.02 6.56 0.89
CA LYS A 5 52.82 5.84 1.35
C LYS A 5 51.63 6.31 0.51
N ARG A 6 51.08 5.43 -0.35
CA ARG A 6 49.82 5.67 -1.02
C ARG A 6 48.68 5.44 -0.02
N LEU A 7 48.00 6.52 0.34
CA LEU A 7 46.81 6.53 1.18
C LEU A 7 45.62 6.12 0.29
N THR A 8 45.16 4.88 0.39
CA THR A 8 43.98 4.40 -0.28
C THR A 8 42.73 4.92 0.47
N PHE A 9 42.03 5.88 -0.14
CA PHE A 9 40.76 6.37 0.33
C PHE A 9 39.71 5.30 -0.04
N LEU A 10 39.18 4.60 0.96
CA LEU A 10 38.02 3.68 0.83
C LEU A 10 36.75 4.54 0.98
N PRO A 11 35.89 4.70 -0.04
CA PRO A 11 34.64 5.41 0.13
C PRO A 11 33.71 4.55 0.99
N ALA A 12 33.42 5.01 2.20
CA ALA A 12 32.38 4.45 3.04
C ALA A 12 31.02 4.71 2.38
N LEU A 13 30.46 3.68 1.75
CA LEU A 13 29.13 3.69 1.18
C LEU A 13 28.10 3.72 2.32
N LEU A 14 27.63 4.92 2.65
CA LEU A 14 26.62 5.16 3.66
C LEU A 14 25.28 4.64 3.14
N PHE A 15 24.92 3.41 3.50
CA PHE A 15 23.60 2.86 3.24
C PHE A 15 22.55 3.61 4.10
N MET A 16 21.90 4.62 3.53
CA MET A 16 20.70 5.20 4.10
C MET A 16 19.58 4.17 4.05
N VAL A 17 19.36 3.50 5.18
CA VAL A 17 18.12 2.71 5.39
C VAL A 17 16.98 3.70 5.53
N VAL A 18 16.28 3.94 4.43
CA VAL A 18 15.00 4.65 4.44
C VAL A 18 13.99 3.71 5.07
N CYS A 19 13.65 3.94 6.33
CA CYS A 19 12.47 3.33 6.96
C CYS A 19 11.24 3.79 6.19
N ALA A 20 10.79 2.99 5.23
CA ALA A 20 9.52 3.19 4.56
C ALA A 20 8.41 2.85 5.56
N TYR A 21 7.73 3.85 6.08
CA TYR A 21 6.45 3.68 6.78
C TYR A 21 5.49 2.98 5.81
N GLY A 22 5.20 1.71 6.09
CA GLY A 22 4.63 0.79 5.14
C GLY A 22 3.18 1.11 4.81
N GLN A 23 2.91 1.31 3.54
CA GLN A 23 1.60 1.05 2.97
C GLN A 23 1.41 -0.46 2.98
N ASP A 24 0.31 -0.93 3.53
CA ASP A 24 -0.04 -2.34 3.44
C ASP A 24 -0.71 -2.60 2.09
N VAL A 25 -0.15 -3.53 1.31
CA VAL A 25 -0.70 -3.91 0.01
C VAL A 25 -0.80 -5.42 -0.07
N HIS A 26 -1.92 -5.87 -0.57
CA HIS A 26 -2.18 -7.29 -0.82
C HIS A 26 -2.87 -7.44 -2.18
N TYR A 27 -2.73 -8.61 -2.79
CA TYR A 27 -3.44 -8.93 -4.03
C TYR A 27 -3.75 -10.43 -4.09
N ASN A 28 -4.80 -10.74 -4.83
CA ASN A 28 -5.18 -12.10 -5.17
C ASN A 28 -5.55 -12.16 -6.66
N TYR A 29 -5.41 -13.33 -7.27
CA TYR A 29 -5.67 -13.48 -8.69
C TYR A 29 -6.07 -14.92 -9.05
N ASP A 30 -6.79 -15.03 -10.16
CA ASP A 30 -7.11 -16.31 -10.78
C ASP A 30 -5.85 -16.90 -11.44
N ARG A 31 -5.38 -18.01 -10.91
CA ARG A 31 -4.17 -18.70 -11.40
C ARG A 31 -4.34 -19.31 -12.80
N SER A 32 -5.59 -19.49 -13.25
CA SER A 32 -5.92 -19.99 -14.58
C SER A 32 -6.00 -18.90 -15.64
N ALA A 33 -5.96 -17.62 -15.24
CA ALA A 33 -6.06 -16.49 -16.16
C ALA A 33 -4.75 -16.31 -16.95
N ASN A 34 -4.89 -16.14 -18.26
CA ASN A 34 -3.76 -15.79 -19.14
C ASN A 34 -3.58 -14.27 -19.20
N PHE A 35 -2.88 -13.72 -18.24
CA PHE A 35 -2.64 -12.27 -18.16
C PHE A 35 -1.90 -11.70 -19.40
N ALA A 36 -1.12 -12.50 -20.09
CA ALA A 36 -0.41 -12.06 -21.29
C ALA A 36 -1.34 -11.79 -22.51
N ALA A 37 -2.54 -12.33 -22.47
CA ALA A 37 -3.53 -12.13 -23.54
C ALA A 37 -4.20 -10.75 -23.48
N TYR A 38 -4.29 -10.13 -22.30
CA TYR A 38 -4.96 -8.85 -22.11
C TYR A 38 -4.05 -7.70 -22.53
N LYS A 39 -4.56 -6.80 -23.38
CA LYS A 39 -3.84 -5.64 -23.90
C LYS A 39 -4.57 -4.33 -23.66
N THR A 40 -5.88 -4.40 -23.51
CA THR A 40 -6.74 -3.23 -23.37
C THR A 40 -7.60 -3.33 -22.12
N TYR A 41 -7.93 -2.18 -21.55
CA TYR A 41 -8.88 -2.10 -20.44
C TYR A 41 -9.82 -0.91 -20.58
N GLN A 42 -10.99 -1.00 -19.95
CA GLN A 42 -11.91 0.11 -19.76
C GLN A 42 -12.35 0.20 -18.31
N TRP A 43 -12.64 1.42 -17.88
CA TRP A 43 -13.20 1.66 -16.56
C TRP A 43 -14.67 1.27 -16.52
N VAL A 44 -15.08 0.65 -15.42
CA VAL A 44 -16.49 0.34 -15.11
C VAL A 44 -16.80 0.73 -13.67
N ASP A 45 -18.02 1.17 -13.43
CA ASP A 45 -18.51 1.43 -12.08
C ASP A 45 -18.91 0.10 -11.43
N LEU A 46 -18.36 -0.13 -10.23
CA LEU A 46 -18.68 -1.33 -9.46
C LEU A 46 -19.87 -1.06 -8.54
N PRO A 47 -20.84 -1.99 -8.44
CA PRO A 47 -21.96 -1.83 -7.54
C PRO A 47 -21.51 -1.80 -6.08
N GLY A 48 -22.09 -0.89 -5.28
CA GLY A 48 -21.83 -0.79 -3.85
C GLY A 48 -20.53 -0.03 -3.48
N GLY A 49 -19.82 0.52 -4.43
CA GLY A 49 -18.70 1.42 -4.16
C GLY A 49 -19.19 2.76 -3.60
N ALA A 50 -18.56 3.26 -2.55
CA ALA A 50 -18.74 4.67 -2.18
C ALA A 50 -18.25 5.52 -3.36
N VAL A 51 -19.13 6.40 -3.85
CA VAL A 51 -18.73 7.36 -4.89
C VAL A 51 -17.76 8.33 -4.24
N ALA A 52 -16.48 8.22 -4.60
CA ALA A 52 -15.50 9.20 -4.19
C ALA A 52 -15.87 10.59 -4.76
N ASP A 53 -15.47 11.64 -4.06
CA ASP A 53 -15.47 12.99 -4.64
C ASP A 53 -14.84 12.95 -6.03
N GLN A 54 -15.37 13.74 -6.97
CA GLN A 54 -14.95 13.74 -8.37
C GLN A 54 -13.43 13.92 -8.54
N LEU A 55 -12.81 14.76 -7.72
CA LEU A 55 -11.35 14.97 -7.78
C LEU A 55 -10.58 13.77 -7.27
N ILE A 56 -11.10 13.10 -6.25
CA ILE A 56 -10.52 11.86 -5.73
C ILE A 56 -10.69 10.73 -6.74
N ASP A 57 -11.85 10.61 -7.39
CA ASP A 57 -12.08 9.64 -8.46
C ASP A 57 -11.08 9.80 -9.60
N GLN A 58 -10.91 11.05 -10.08
CA GLN A 58 -9.93 11.35 -11.12
C GLN A 58 -8.50 11.00 -10.69
N ALA A 59 -8.11 11.35 -9.48
CA ALA A 59 -6.78 11.05 -8.95
C ALA A 59 -6.54 9.53 -8.85
N ILE A 60 -7.53 8.75 -8.41
CA ILE A 60 -7.44 7.30 -8.33
C ILE A 60 -7.30 6.70 -9.74
N LYS A 61 -8.19 7.07 -10.66
CA LYS A 61 -8.15 6.58 -12.04
C LYS A 61 -6.81 6.92 -12.70
N GLN A 62 -6.33 8.16 -12.56
CA GLN A 62 -5.03 8.55 -13.10
C GLN A 62 -3.88 7.73 -12.52
N ALA A 63 -3.82 7.54 -11.20
CA ALA A 63 -2.75 6.77 -10.57
C ALA A 63 -2.74 5.29 -10.98
N VAL A 64 -3.91 4.70 -11.22
CA VAL A 64 -4.03 3.33 -11.73
C VAL A 64 -3.69 3.26 -13.21
N ASP A 65 -4.18 4.21 -14.03
CA ASP A 65 -3.90 4.29 -15.47
C ASP A 65 -2.38 4.37 -15.72
N GLU A 66 -1.65 5.18 -14.94
CA GLU A 66 -0.19 5.27 -15.00
C GLU A 66 0.48 3.90 -14.78
N GLN A 67 -0.01 3.12 -13.82
CA GLN A 67 0.55 1.80 -13.54
C GLN A 67 0.21 0.78 -14.63
N LEU A 68 -1.03 0.76 -15.11
CA LEU A 68 -1.46 -0.15 -16.17
C LEU A 68 -0.74 0.14 -17.49
N ALA A 69 -0.51 1.42 -17.83
CA ALA A 69 0.28 1.82 -18.98
C ALA A 69 1.73 1.30 -18.89
N GLN A 70 2.37 1.39 -17.71
CA GLN A 70 3.70 0.83 -17.48
C GLN A 70 3.75 -0.70 -17.64
N LYS A 71 2.60 -1.37 -17.46
CA LYS A 71 2.45 -2.82 -17.66
C LYS A 71 2.04 -3.20 -19.09
N GLY A 72 1.94 -2.22 -19.98
CA GLY A 72 1.65 -2.41 -21.40
C GLY A 72 0.16 -2.56 -21.72
N LEU A 73 -0.73 -2.16 -20.80
CA LEU A 73 -2.17 -2.10 -21.07
C LEU A 73 -2.55 -0.71 -21.56
N THR A 74 -3.47 -0.68 -22.53
CA THR A 74 -3.97 0.56 -23.13
C THR A 74 -5.44 0.75 -22.73
N ARG A 75 -5.77 1.95 -22.27
CA ARG A 75 -7.16 2.32 -21.98
C ARG A 75 -7.94 2.52 -23.27
N VAL A 76 -9.15 1.96 -23.33
CA VAL A 76 -10.10 2.14 -24.42
C VAL A 76 -11.50 2.42 -23.86
N GLU A 77 -12.37 2.98 -24.71
CA GLU A 77 -13.73 3.34 -24.30
C GLU A 77 -14.72 2.17 -24.39
N LYS A 78 -14.45 1.21 -25.29
CA LYS A 78 -15.37 0.08 -25.54
C LYS A 78 -14.58 -1.16 -25.96
N ASN A 79 -15.20 -2.32 -25.77
CA ASN A 79 -14.66 -3.62 -26.24
C ASN A 79 -13.25 -3.92 -25.71
N ALA A 80 -12.99 -3.56 -24.45
CA ALA A 80 -11.74 -3.86 -23.79
C ALA A 80 -11.63 -5.34 -23.43
N ASP A 81 -10.40 -5.83 -23.37
CA ASP A 81 -10.10 -7.18 -22.88
C ASP A 81 -10.38 -7.31 -21.38
N LEU A 82 -10.22 -6.21 -20.63
CA LEU A 82 -10.43 -6.14 -19.18
C LEU A 82 -11.38 -5.01 -18.81
N TYR A 83 -12.20 -5.27 -17.80
CA TYR A 83 -12.95 -4.25 -17.08
C TYR A 83 -12.23 -3.96 -15.75
N VAL A 84 -11.92 -2.69 -15.52
CA VAL A 84 -11.26 -2.22 -14.31
C VAL A 84 -12.21 -1.35 -13.51
N GLY A 85 -12.35 -1.64 -12.24
CA GLY A 85 -13.12 -0.82 -11.32
C GLY A 85 -12.41 -0.70 -9.98
N TYR A 86 -12.90 0.17 -9.11
CA TYR A 86 -12.34 0.31 -7.78
C TYR A 86 -13.42 0.53 -6.71
N HIS A 87 -13.07 0.21 -5.47
CA HIS A 87 -13.78 0.61 -4.26
C HIS A 87 -12.83 1.42 -3.40
N ALA A 88 -13.26 2.58 -2.94
CA ALA A 88 -12.52 3.39 -1.99
C ALA A 88 -13.36 3.61 -0.74
N GLY A 89 -12.72 3.62 0.41
CA GLY A 89 -13.36 3.86 1.69
C GLY A 89 -12.41 4.47 2.70
N ILE A 90 -12.98 5.19 3.67
CA ILE A 90 -12.27 5.70 4.83
C ILE A 90 -13.00 5.16 6.04
N HIS A 91 -12.28 4.55 6.94
CA HIS A 91 -12.79 4.08 8.23
C HIS A 91 -11.90 4.55 9.37
N GLU A 92 -12.47 4.67 10.54
CA GLU A 92 -11.75 5.05 11.74
C GLU A 92 -11.37 3.80 12.53
N GLU A 93 -10.10 3.71 12.89
CA GLU A 93 -9.59 2.68 13.78
C GLU A 93 -9.16 3.30 15.10
N LYS A 94 -9.49 2.62 16.19
CA LYS A 94 -9.00 3.00 17.52
C LYS A 94 -7.66 2.33 17.76
N SER A 95 -6.60 3.12 17.86
CA SER A 95 -5.28 2.67 18.27
C SER A 95 -5.14 2.86 19.77
N VAL A 96 -4.85 1.80 20.49
CA VAL A 96 -4.59 1.84 21.92
C VAL A 96 -3.10 1.64 22.14
N ASN A 97 -2.40 2.70 22.54
CA ASN A 97 -1.01 2.61 22.96
C ASN A 97 -0.95 2.39 24.46
N LEU A 98 -0.57 1.18 24.85
CA LEU A 98 -0.33 0.84 26.27
C LEU A 98 1.17 0.95 26.51
N TRP A 99 1.60 1.88 27.36
CA TRP A 99 2.95 1.86 27.90
C TRP A 99 2.90 1.67 29.42
N SER A 100 3.74 0.79 29.89
CA SER A 100 3.99 0.63 31.33
C SER A 100 5.15 1.52 31.72
N THR A 101 4.91 2.53 32.54
CA THR A 101 5.97 3.26 33.24
C THR A 101 6.26 2.53 34.54
N GLY A 102 6.98 1.42 34.44
CA GLY A 102 7.54 0.73 35.58
C GLY A 102 9.04 0.65 35.39
N ASP A 103 9.81 1.44 36.11
CA ASP A 103 11.24 1.22 36.31
C ASP A 103 11.42 -0.09 37.06
N GLY A 104 11.37 -1.18 36.36
CA GLY A 104 11.55 -2.53 36.87
C GLY A 104 12.82 -3.16 36.34
N PHE A 105 13.95 -2.53 36.50
CA PHE A 105 15.22 -3.21 36.53
C PHE A 105 15.47 -3.71 37.94
N GLY A 106 15.01 -4.90 38.22
CA GLY A 106 15.12 -5.48 39.55
C GLY A 106 15.01 -6.98 39.54
N GLY A 107 16.15 -7.60 39.44
CA GLY A 107 16.60 -8.86 39.91
C GLY A 107 15.62 -9.85 40.57
N TRP A 108 15.89 -11.09 40.26
CA TRP A 108 15.45 -12.30 40.94
C TRP A 108 15.00 -12.08 42.42
N GLY A 109 13.75 -12.23 42.66
CA GLY A 109 13.20 -12.25 44.00
C GLY A 109 11.80 -12.81 43.97
N VAL A 110 11.69 -14.15 44.12
CA VAL A 110 10.46 -14.83 44.51
C VAL A 110 10.10 -14.31 45.88
N TRP A 111 9.05 -13.52 45.98
CA TRP A 111 8.07 -13.35 47.00
C TRP A 111 7.61 -11.88 47.16
N GLY A 112 6.35 -11.67 46.84
CA GLY A 112 5.48 -10.68 47.48
C GLY A 112 5.86 -9.23 47.27
N GLY A 113 5.27 -8.59 46.30
CA GLY A 113 5.23 -7.16 46.21
C GLY A 113 4.16 -6.77 45.19
N TRP A 114 3.05 -6.29 45.65
CA TRP A 114 2.07 -5.58 44.82
C TRP A 114 2.70 -4.29 44.32
N GLY A 115 3.39 -4.39 43.23
CA GLY A 115 3.82 -3.23 42.49
C GLY A 115 2.62 -2.63 41.78
N SER A 116 2.11 -1.51 42.29
CA SER A 116 1.11 -0.69 41.62
C SER A 116 1.76 0.02 40.43
N GLY A 117 2.01 -0.72 39.35
CA GLY A 117 2.35 -0.13 38.07
C GLY A 117 1.09 0.48 37.47
N THR A 118 1.03 1.79 37.36
CA THR A 118 -0.02 2.46 36.59
C THR A 118 0.18 2.20 35.13
N VAL A 119 -0.70 1.40 34.54
CA VAL A 119 -0.79 1.25 33.07
C VAL A 119 -1.53 2.47 32.55
N GLN A 120 -0.84 3.36 31.87
CA GLN A 120 -1.47 4.47 31.16
C GLN A 120 -1.70 4.02 29.72
N GLY A 121 -2.96 4.09 29.28
CA GLY A 121 -3.36 3.84 27.91
C GLY A 121 -3.84 5.14 27.27
N GLU A 122 -3.23 5.53 26.17
CA GLU A 122 -3.74 6.59 25.32
C GLU A 122 -4.48 5.95 24.14
N THR A 123 -5.76 6.27 24.01
CA THR A 123 -6.57 5.84 22.87
C THR A 123 -6.56 6.97 21.85
N SER A 124 -5.98 6.73 20.69
CA SER A 124 -6.03 7.64 19.54
C SER A 124 -6.92 7.05 18.46
N THR A 125 -7.74 7.90 17.83
CA THR A 125 -8.49 7.52 16.63
C THR A 125 -7.66 7.90 15.41
N ILE A 126 -7.41 6.93 14.55
CA ILE A 126 -6.71 7.12 13.29
C ILE A 126 -7.67 6.85 12.13
N SER A 127 -7.57 7.65 11.08
CA SER A 127 -8.33 7.41 9.85
C SER A 127 -7.49 6.55 8.90
N VAL A 128 -8.09 5.46 8.44
CA VAL A 128 -7.45 4.55 7.47
C VAL A 128 -8.20 4.63 6.15
N GLY A 129 -7.49 5.02 5.11
CA GLY A 129 -7.97 4.97 3.73
C GLY A 129 -7.66 3.59 3.15
N THR A 130 -8.67 2.99 2.55
CA THR A 130 -8.55 1.71 1.82
C THR A 130 -8.99 1.90 0.39
N LEU A 131 -8.19 1.40 -0.54
CA LEU A 131 -8.49 1.36 -1.96
C LEU A 131 -8.34 -0.07 -2.45
N MET A 132 -9.40 -0.60 -3.06
CA MET A 132 -9.38 -1.90 -3.75
C MET A 132 -9.58 -1.69 -5.24
N VAL A 133 -8.73 -2.29 -6.06
CA VAL A 133 -8.83 -2.28 -7.51
C VAL A 133 -9.13 -3.69 -7.99
N ASP A 134 -10.15 -3.81 -8.83
CA ASP A 134 -10.64 -5.07 -9.37
C ASP A 134 -10.47 -5.10 -10.89
N MET A 135 -10.09 -6.26 -11.42
CA MET A 135 -10.02 -6.52 -12.85
C MET A 135 -10.86 -7.75 -13.21
N TYR A 136 -11.75 -7.56 -14.15
CA TYR A 136 -12.67 -8.58 -14.64
C TYR A 136 -12.37 -8.93 -16.09
N ASP A 137 -12.46 -10.22 -16.41
CA ASP A 137 -12.54 -10.70 -17.80
C ASP A 137 -14.00 -10.65 -18.23
N PRO A 138 -14.42 -9.74 -19.13
CA PRO A 138 -15.79 -9.63 -19.57
C PRO A 138 -16.29 -10.86 -20.36
N GLY A 139 -15.38 -11.54 -21.07
CA GLY A 139 -15.71 -12.75 -21.84
C GLY A 139 -16.07 -13.92 -20.93
N LYS A 140 -15.35 -14.06 -19.83
CA LYS A 140 -15.61 -15.11 -18.81
C LYS A 140 -16.57 -14.65 -17.72
N LYS A 141 -16.89 -13.35 -17.64
CA LYS A 141 -17.67 -12.74 -16.56
C LYS A 141 -17.08 -13.03 -15.17
N GLN A 142 -15.79 -12.99 -15.06
CA GLN A 142 -15.04 -13.42 -13.87
C GLN A 142 -14.07 -12.37 -13.39
N LEU A 143 -13.99 -12.20 -12.06
CA LEU A 143 -12.92 -11.44 -11.41
C LEU A 143 -11.62 -12.25 -11.56
N ILE A 144 -10.61 -11.66 -12.20
CA ILE A 144 -9.35 -12.33 -12.44
C ILE A 144 -8.21 -11.80 -11.58
N TRP A 145 -8.35 -10.56 -11.08
CA TRP A 145 -7.36 -9.96 -10.18
C TRP A 145 -8.02 -8.94 -9.27
N ARG A 146 -7.61 -8.92 -8.03
CA ARG A 146 -8.00 -7.93 -7.03
C ARG A 146 -6.79 -7.52 -6.23
N GLY A 147 -6.55 -6.22 -6.11
CA GLY A 147 -5.51 -5.67 -5.29
C GLY A 147 -6.04 -4.65 -4.31
N GLY A 148 -5.54 -4.68 -3.07
CA GLY A 148 -5.91 -3.76 -2.01
C GLY A 148 -4.70 -3.01 -1.48
N ALA A 149 -4.88 -1.72 -1.17
CA ALA A 149 -3.92 -0.89 -0.49
C ALA A 149 -4.61 -0.15 0.66
N SER A 150 -4.01 -0.22 1.84
CA SER A 150 -4.48 0.51 3.02
C SER A 150 -3.39 1.39 3.58
N LYS A 151 -3.77 2.54 4.11
CA LYS A 151 -2.85 3.48 4.74
C LYS A 151 -3.57 4.38 5.73
N THR A 152 -2.92 4.64 6.87
CA THR A 152 -3.32 5.75 7.75
C THR A 152 -3.23 7.06 6.96
N ILE A 153 -4.33 7.80 6.93
CA ILE A 153 -4.45 9.07 6.24
C ILE A 153 -4.66 10.19 7.24
N ASP A 154 -4.17 11.37 6.88
CA ASP A 154 -4.45 12.59 7.60
C ASP A 154 -5.27 13.49 6.67
N LEU A 155 -6.56 13.59 6.97
CA LEU A 155 -7.52 14.35 6.16
C LEU A 155 -7.22 15.86 6.12
N LYS A 156 -6.37 16.36 7.03
CA LYS A 156 -5.96 17.77 7.08
C LYS A 156 -4.72 18.09 6.25
N LYS A 157 -4.09 17.07 5.66
CA LYS A 157 -2.89 17.26 4.85
C LYS A 157 -3.20 17.76 3.45
N ASP A 158 -2.22 18.47 2.92
CA ASP A 158 -2.10 18.97 1.56
C ASP A 158 -2.47 17.89 0.52
N SER A 159 -3.29 18.30 -0.46
CA SER A 159 -3.76 17.46 -1.57
C SER A 159 -2.60 16.81 -2.35
N ASP A 160 -1.51 17.56 -2.60
CA ASP A 160 -0.34 17.07 -3.34
C ASP A 160 0.37 15.93 -2.61
N LYS A 161 0.45 16.03 -1.29
CA LYS A 161 1.02 14.95 -0.47
C LYS A 161 0.16 13.70 -0.49
N ASN A 162 -1.16 13.87 -0.46
CA ASN A 162 -2.11 12.76 -0.55
C ASN A 162 -2.03 12.10 -1.93
N TYR A 163 -1.94 12.88 -3.01
CA TYR A 163 -1.75 12.34 -4.36
C TYR A 163 -0.44 11.58 -4.52
N LYS A 164 0.69 12.11 -4.04
CA LYS A 164 1.97 11.40 -4.04
C LYS A 164 1.92 10.09 -3.25
N ASN A 165 1.18 10.06 -2.14
CA ASN A 165 0.97 8.85 -1.37
C ASN A 165 0.15 7.81 -2.15
N LEU A 166 -0.90 8.25 -2.86
CA LEU A 166 -1.70 7.40 -3.72
C LEU A 166 -0.86 6.79 -4.85
N GLN A 167 -0.08 7.59 -5.56
CA GLN A 167 0.84 7.10 -6.59
C GLN A 167 1.81 6.03 -6.06
N LYS A 168 2.40 6.26 -4.87
CA LYS A 168 3.29 5.27 -4.23
C LYS A 168 2.53 3.99 -3.86
N ALA A 169 1.28 4.10 -3.40
CA ALA A 169 0.45 2.95 -3.07
C ALA A 169 0.18 2.12 -4.33
N MET A 170 -0.21 2.77 -5.43
CA MET A 170 -0.48 2.09 -6.69
C MET A 170 0.79 1.46 -7.28
N ALA A 171 1.92 2.17 -7.26
CA ALA A 171 3.19 1.61 -7.70
C ALA A 171 3.58 0.34 -6.92
N LYS A 172 3.33 0.33 -5.60
CA LYS A 172 3.59 -0.83 -4.75
C LYS A 172 2.60 -1.97 -5.05
N LEU A 173 1.31 -1.65 -5.22
CA LEU A 173 0.25 -2.60 -5.50
C LEU A 173 0.47 -3.33 -6.82
N PHE A 174 0.79 -2.58 -7.87
CA PHE A 174 1.02 -3.12 -9.21
C PHE A 174 2.45 -3.63 -9.45
N LYS A 175 3.33 -3.58 -8.47
CA LYS A 175 4.72 -4.04 -8.62
C LYS A 175 4.80 -5.46 -9.20
N ASN A 176 3.96 -6.36 -8.71
CA ASN A 176 3.92 -7.76 -9.10
C ASN A 176 2.80 -8.08 -10.11
N TYR A 177 2.24 -7.08 -10.80
CA TYR A 177 1.31 -7.27 -11.90
C TYR A 177 2.07 -7.24 -13.24
N PRO A 178 1.77 -8.09 -14.22
CA PRO A 178 0.93 -9.29 -14.07
C PRO A 178 1.59 -10.32 -13.15
N PRO A 179 0.77 -11.10 -12.40
CA PRO A 179 1.32 -12.13 -11.55
C PRO A 179 2.07 -13.17 -12.39
N GLN A 180 3.24 -13.58 -11.93
CA GLN A 180 4.00 -14.63 -12.60
C GLN A 180 3.37 -15.99 -12.27
N PRO A 181 3.21 -16.88 -13.25
CA PRO A 181 2.82 -18.25 -12.96
C PRO A 181 3.81 -18.87 -12.00
N ASN A 182 3.33 -19.49 -10.92
CA ASN A 182 4.20 -20.22 -10.02
C ASN A 182 4.93 -21.31 -10.84
N LYS A 183 6.26 -21.25 -10.79
CA LYS A 183 7.12 -22.31 -11.33
C LYS A 183 6.98 -23.57 -10.49
#